data_74326997078e557bee47fc5e13089441
#
_entry.id   74326997078e557bee47fc5e13089441
#
_cell.length_a   1.000
_cell.length_b   1.000
_cell.length_c   1.000
_cell.angle_alpha   90.00
_cell.angle_beta   90.00
_cell.angle_gamma   90.00
#
_symmetry.space_group_name_H-M   'P 1'
#
loop_
_entity.id
_entity.type
_entity.pdbx_description
1 polymer ?
#
loop_
_entity_poly.entity_id
_entity_poly.type
_entity_poly.pdbx_seq_one_letter_code
_entity_poly.pdbx_strand_id
1 'polypeptide(L)'
;MISRRAFLLGALGCGVGPAAVGGYSRLIEPRWVDINHIHIKISALPKRFEGFTIAQLSDIHHCKHVPVEFVRKCVRQVNALSPDIIALTGDFISDSDTYLSPVVEELSRLEAREGIFAVPGNHDNKELTLYTLSKKGIRLLINELVPLYRKNEYILIAGVDDLWLGMLDIDRTLRDSNGEPTIMLSHNPDIITAVKHKNVDFVMAGHTHGGQISIPFVKPTVMFPQFDTPYM
;
A
#
# COMPACT_ATOMS: atom_id res chain seq x y z
N MET A 1 9.56 10.12 19.96
CA MET A 1 8.46 9.15 20.17
C MET A 1 9.06 7.80 20.54
N ILE A 2 8.48 7.10 21.52
CA ILE A 2 8.93 5.74 21.89
C ILE A 2 8.46 4.80 20.78
N SER A 3 9.35 3.92 20.28
CA SER A 3 8.94 2.93 19.26
C SER A 3 8.00 1.88 19.86
N ARG A 4 7.13 1.27 19.03
CA ARG A 4 6.24 0.18 19.44
C ARG A 4 7.00 -0.94 20.17
N ARG A 5 8.16 -1.31 19.62
CA ARG A 5 9.04 -2.35 20.19
C ARG A 5 9.55 -1.97 21.58
N ALA A 6 9.96 -0.72 21.78
CA ALA A 6 10.43 -0.23 23.09
C ALA A 6 9.29 -0.20 24.12
N PHE A 7 8.08 0.18 23.70
CA PHE A 7 6.91 0.14 24.59
C PHE A 7 6.56 -1.29 25.02
N LEU A 8 6.49 -2.24 24.09
CA LEU A 8 6.18 -3.66 24.39
C LEU A 8 7.24 -4.29 25.32
N LEU A 9 8.53 -4.02 25.04
CA LEU A 9 9.61 -4.51 25.89
C LEU A 9 9.57 -3.90 27.31
N GLY A 10 9.26 -2.62 27.40
CA GLY A 10 9.06 -1.94 28.69
C GLY A 10 7.86 -2.52 29.47
N ALA A 11 6.74 -2.78 28.80
CA ALA A 11 5.56 -3.37 29.41
C ALA A 11 5.81 -4.80 29.91
N LEU A 12 6.53 -5.62 29.16
CA LEU A 12 6.97 -6.97 29.56
C LEU A 12 7.93 -6.92 30.75
N GLY A 13 8.86 -5.97 30.77
CA GLY A 13 9.84 -5.79 31.85
C GLY A 13 9.22 -5.29 33.17
N CYS A 14 8.07 -4.62 33.12
CA CYS A 14 7.37 -4.09 34.30
C CYS A 14 6.37 -5.07 34.91
N GLY A 15 6.28 -6.33 34.45
CA GLY A 15 5.35 -7.34 35.00
C GLY A 15 3.89 -7.01 34.74
N VAL A 16 3.58 -6.25 33.69
CA VAL A 16 2.21 -5.86 33.32
C VAL A 16 1.49 -7.11 32.81
N GLY A 17 0.45 -7.51 33.53
CA GLY A 17 -0.27 -8.76 33.28
C GLY A 17 -0.99 -8.82 31.93
N PRO A 18 -1.46 -10.02 31.51
CA PRO A 18 -2.11 -10.27 30.23
C PRO A 18 -3.27 -9.32 29.89
N ALA A 19 -3.97 -8.81 30.89
CA ALA A 19 -5.07 -7.85 30.73
C ALA A 19 -4.61 -6.49 30.16
N ALA A 20 -3.43 -6.03 30.55
CA ALA A 20 -2.88 -4.76 30.03
C ALA A 20 -2.33 -4.93 28.61
N VAL A 21 -1.76 -6.09 28.30
CA VAL A 21 -1.35 -6.43 26.93
C VAL A 21 -2.58 -6.51 26.02
N GLY A 22 -3.65 -7.19 26.47
CA GLY A 22 -4.91 -7.27 25.74
C GLY A 22 -5.59 -5.90 25.56
N GLY A 23 -5.55 -5.08 26.59
CA GLY A 23 -6.05 -3.69 26.52
C GLY A 23 -5.27 -2.84 25.52
N TYR A 24 -3.95 -2.92 25.53
CA TYR A 24 -3.06 -2.25 24.57
C TYR A 24 -3.36 -2.70 23.12
N SER A 25 -3.36 -4.01 22.89
CA SER A 25 -3.59 -4.58 21.54
C SER A 25 -4.96 -4.21 20.96
N ARG A 26 -5.98 -4.01 21.82
CA ARG A 26 -7.33 -3.68 21.36
C ARG A 26 -7.57 -2.17 21.24
N LEU A 27 -7.01 -1.35 22.10
CA LEU A 27 -7.40 0.07 22.23
C LEU A 27 -6.36 1.03 21.66
N ILE A 28 -5.08 0.67 21.71
CA ILE A 28 -3.95 1.54 21.34
C ILE A 28 -3.34 1.13 20.02
N GLU A 29 -2.91 -0.12 19.90
CA GLU A 29 -2.21 -0.66 18.74
C GLU A 29 -2.93 -0.40 17.40
N PRO A 30 -4.25 -0.63 17.26
CA PRO A 30 -4.96 -0.42 16.00
C PRO A 30 -5.05 1.05 15.56
N ARG A 31 -4.76 1.99 16.48
CA ARG A 31 -4.79 3.45 16.21
C ARG A 31 -3.42 4.09 16.14
N TRP A 32 -2.38 3.28 16.32
CA TRP A 32 -0.99 3.73 16.27
C TRP A 32 -0.48 3.64 14.82
N VAL A 33 -0.40 4.77 14.16
CA VAL A 33 0.21 4.86 12.83
C VAL A 33 1.71 5.05 13.00
N ASP A 34 2.48 4.21 12.34
CA ASP A 34 3.93 4.30 12.26
C ASP A 34 4.35 4.59 10.81
N ILE A 35 5.31 5.49 10.62
CA ILE A 35 5.80 5.85 9.29
C ILE A 35 7.19 5.25 9.13
N ASN A 36 7.30 4.30 8.22
CA ASN A 36 8.55 3.65 7.89
C ASN A 36 9.18 4.29 6.65
N HIS A 37 10.45 4.66 6.73
CA HIS A 37 11.21 5.19 5.61
C HIS A 37 12.13 4.11 5.04
N ILE A 38 11.94 3.79 3.75
CA ILE A 38 12.70 2.78 3.03
C ILE A 38 13.42 3.46 1.87
N HIS A 39 14.71 3.22 1.71
CA HIS A 39 15.51 3.73 0.60
C HIS A 39 15.72 2.62 -0.43
N ILE A 40 15.22 2.83 -1.63
CA ILE A 40 15.33 1.90 -2.75
C ILE A 40 16.32 2.47 -3.76
N LYS A 41 17.25 1.62 -4.23
CA LYS A 41 18.19 1.96 -5.30
C LYS A 41 17.75 1.30 -6.59
N ILE A 42 17.46 2.12 -7.61
CA ILE A 42 17.14 1.68 -8.97
C ILE A 42 18.30 2.11 -9.87
N SER A 43 18.99 1.13 -10.48
CA SER A 43 20.25 1.37 -11.19
C SER A 43 20.12 2.30 -12.40
N ALA A 44 19.00 2.21 -13.11
CA ALA A 44 18.72 2.99 -14.33
C ALA A 44 17.85 4.23 -14.04
N LEU A 45 17.70 4.63 -12.78
CA LEU A 45 16.85 5.77 -12.42
C LEU A 45 17.41 7.07 -13.06
N PRO A 46 16.58 7.83 -13.83
CA PRO A 46 16.99 9.09 -14.40
C PRO A 46 17.32 10.12 -13.30
N LYS A 47 18.29 11.00 -13.55
CA LYS A 47 18.79 11.97 -12.56
C LYS A 47 17.69 12.84 -11.95
N ARG A 48 16.66 13.17 -12.72
CA ARG A 48 15.53 13.99 -12.24
C ARG A 48 14.65 13.28 -11.22
N PHE A 49 14.77 11.96 -11.11
CA PHE A 49 14.07 11.14 -10.13
C PHE A 49 14.96 10.77 -8.94
N GLU A 50 16.20 11.26 -8.86
CA GLU A 50 17.00 11.13 -7.63
C GLU A 50 16.28 11.81 -6.46
N GLY A 51 16.10 11.09 -5.37
CA GLY A 51 15.32 11.57 -4.22
C GLY A 51 13.81 11.57 -4.41
N PHE A 52 13.30 10.91 -5.47
CA PHE A 52 11.86 10.73 -5.69
C PHE A 52 11.22 10.01 -4.51
N THR A 53 10.11 10.55 -4.02
CA THR A 53 9.44 10.04 -2.82
C THR A 53 8.05 9.50 -3.14
N ILE A 54 7.78 8.30 -2.65
CA ILE A 54 6.48 7.65 -2.78
C ILE A 54 5.92 7.39 -1.38
N ALA A 55 4.72 7.86 -1.11
CA ALA A 55 3.99 7.44 0.08
C ALA A 55 3.04 6.29 -0.30
N GLN A 56 3.09 5.19 0.43
CA GLN A 56 2.18 4.06 0.24
C GLN A 56 1.14 4.02 1.35
N LEU A 57 -0.12 3.86 0.97
CA LEU A 57 -1.22 3.44 1.83
C LEU A 57 -1.81 2.16 1.26
N SER A 58 -2.04 1.17 2.11
CA SER A 58 -2.59 -0.13 1.72
C SER A 58 -3.53 -0.66 2.78
N ASP A 59 -4.41 -1.57 2.39
CA ASP A 59 -5.20 -2.38 3.32
C ASP A 59 -5.93 -1.51 4.35
N ILE A 60 -6.62 -0.48 3.86
CA ILE A 60 -7.33 0.49 4.71
C ILE A 60 -8.50 -0.19 5.42
N HIS A 61 -9.18 -1.09 4.71
CA HIS A 61 -10.28 -1.89 5.23
C HIS A 61 -11.32 -1.06 6.02
N HIS A 62 -11.69 0.12 5.47
CA HIS A 62 -12.72 0.93 6.11
C HIS A 62 -14.00 0.14 6.31
N CYS A 63 -14.45 0.09 7.55
CA CYS A 63 -15.65 -0.64 7.98
C CYS A 63 -16.08 -0.13 9.37
N LYS A 64 -17.05 -0.78 9.98
CA LYS A 64 -17.50 -0.44 11.35
C LYS A 64 -16.36 -0.46 12.41
N HIS A 65 -15.29 -1.23 12.17
CA HIS A 65 -14.15 -1.36 13.10
C HIS A 65 -13.00 -0.41 12.79
N VAL A 66 -12.87 0.02 11.54
CA VAL A 66 -11.89 1.01 11.09
C VAL A 66 -12.64 2.26 10.70
N PRO A 67 -12.83 3.22 11.63
CA PRO A 67 -13.65 4.41 11.38
C PRO A 67 -12.97 5.37 10.42
N VAL A 68 -13.76 6.14 9.68
CA VAL A 68 -13.29 7.10 8.67
C VAL A 68 -12.38 8.20 9.28
N GLU A 69 -12.56 8.51 10.57
CA GLU A 69 -11.70 9.44 11.30
C GLU A 69 -10.25 8.95 11.41
N PHE A 70 -10.05 7.63 11.46
CA PHE A 70 -8.71 7.05 11.43
C PHE A 70 -8.09 7.21 10.04
N VAL A 71 -8.84 6.98 8.97
CA VAL A 71 -8.41 7.24 7.60
C VAL A 71 -8.02 8.70 7.42
N ARG A 72 -8.85 9.62 7.91
CA ARG A 72 -8.56 11.07 7.92
C ARG A 72 -7.24 11.40 8.63
N LYS A 73 -6.94 10.72 9.74
CA LYS A 73 -5.66 10.87 10.43
C LYS A 73 -4.50 10.43 9.53
N CYS A 74 -4.61 9.28 8.86
CA CYS A 74 -3.59 8.77 7.94
C CYS A 74 -3.38 9.74 6.78
N VAL A 75 -4.44 10.24 6.15
CA VAL A 75 -4.38 11.24 5.08
C VAL A 75 -3.59 12.49 5.50
N ARG A 76 -3.86 13.05 6.69
CA ARG A 76 -3.09 14.20 7.20
C ARG A 76 -1.62 13.87 7.40
N GLN A 77 -1.28 12.67 7.85
CA GLN A 77 0.10 12.26 8.04
C GLN A 77 0.84 12.10 6.70
N VAL A 78 0.18 11.51 5.70
CA VAL A 78 0.74 11.39 4.35
C VAL A 78 0.97 12.76 3.72
N ASN A 79 0.00 13.67 3.80
CA ASN A 79 0.13 15.03 3.25
C ASN A 79 1.29 15.79 3.91
N ALA A 80 1.52 15.59 5.21
CA ALA A 80 2.66 16.19 5.91
C ALA A 80 4.03 15.72 5.41
N LEU A 81 4.11 14.55 4.75
CA LEU A 81 5.33 14.05 4.11
C LEU A 81 5.61 14.75 2.77
N SER A 82 4.61 15.40 2.17
CA SER A 82 4.71 16.07 0.86
C SER A 82 5.33 15.17 -0.23
N PRO A 83 4.79 13.97 -0.47
CA PRO A 83 5.38 13.02 -1.42
C PRO A 83 5.25 13.48 -2.87
N ASP A 84 6.09 12.94 -3.74
CA ASP A 84 5.99 13.18 -5.18
C ASP A 84 4.78 12.47 -5.76
N ILE A 85 4.60 11.19 -5.43
CA ILE A 85 3.37 10.45 -5.72
C ILE A 85 2.85 9.72 -4.47
N ILE A 86 1.58 9.33 -4.53
CA ILE A 86 0.97 8.44 -3.55
C ILE A 86 0.53 7.17 -4.27
N ALA A 87 0.88 6.02 -3.70
CA ALA A 87 0.47 4.69 -4.15
C ALA A 87 -0.56 4.11 -3.17
N LEU A 88 -1.74 3.79 -3.68
CA LEU A 88 -2.81 3.12 -2.95
C LEU A 88 -2.90 1.67 -3.43
N THR A 89 -2.46 0.72 -2.60
CA THR A 89 -2.28 -0.66 -3.06
C THR A 89 -3.44 -1.59 -2.65
N GLY A 90 -4.67 -1.09 -2.76
CA GLY A 90 -5.90 -1.88 -2.67
C GLY A 90 -6.45 -2.10 -1.26
N ASP A 91 -7.54 -2.82 -1.20
CA ASP A 91 -8.34 -3.14 -0.02
C ASP A 91 -8.77 -1.86 0.74
N PHE A 92 -9.51 -0.99 0.02
CA PHE A 92 -10.05 0.25 0.59
C PHE A 92 -11.12 0.00 1.63
N ILE A 93 -11.92 -1.05 1.44
CA ILE A 93 -13.05 -1.39 2.29
C ILE A 93 -13.03 -2.85 2.74
N SER A 94 -13.85 -3.15 3.76
CA SER A 94 -14.25 -4.50 4.13
C SER A 94 -15.78 -4.59 4.17
N ASP A 95 -16.30 -5.80 4.03
CA ASP A 95 -17.69 -6.21 4.27
C ASP A 95 -18.74 -5.64 3.31
N SER A 96 -18.71 -4.35 2.94
CA SER A 96 -19.80 -3.72 2.17
C SER A 96 -19.35 -2.52 1.37
N ASP A 97 -19.84 -2.42 0.13
CA ASP A 97 -19.61 -1.27 -0.76
C ASP A 97 -20.11 0.07 -0.19
N THR A 98 -20.99 0.04 0.83
CA THR A 98 -21.46 1.27 1.51
C THR A 98 -20.35 2.05 2.18
N TYR A 99 -19.23 1.40 2.50
CA TYR A 99 -18.06 2.02 3.08
C TYR A 99 -17.15 2.70 2.05
N LEU A 100 -17.34 2.46 0.75
CA LEU A 100 -16.45 2.99 -0.29
C LEU A 100 -16.56 4.52 -0.43
N SER A 101 -17.76 5.06 -0.48
CA SER A 101 -17.94 6.51 -0.64
C SER A 101 -17.32 7.32 0.50
N PRO A 102 -17.52 6.99 1.79
CA PRO A 102 -16.86 7.68 2.90
C PRO A 102 -15.33 7.62 2.85
N VAL A 103 -14.75 6.46 2.56
CA VAL A 103 -13.28 6.34 2.51
C VAL A 103 -12.70 7.11 1.34
N VAL A 104 -13.33 7.06 0.16
CA VAL A 104 -12.86 7.80 -1.03
C VAL A 104 -12.99 9.32 -0.82
N GLU A 105 -13.99 9.79 -0.09
CA GLU A 105 -14.08 11.21 0.28
C GLU A 105 -12.89 11.68 1.13
N GLU A 106 -12.42 10.87 2.06
CA GLU A 106 -11.20 11.20 2.81
C GLU A 106 -9.94 11.04 1.95
N LEU A 107 -9.84 10.00 1.12
CA LEU A 107 -8.71 9.80 0.23
C LEU A 107 -8.60 10.90 -0.84
N SER A 108 -9.72 11.52 -1.23
CA SER A 108 -9.70 12.66 -2.15
C SER A 108 -8.98 13.91 -1.61
N ARG A 109 -8.64 13.92 -0.32
CA ARG A 109 -7.87 14.99 0.34
C ARG A 109 -6.38 14.70 0.39
N LEU A 110 -5.94 13.58 -0.19
CA LEU A 110 -4.52 13.29 -0.36
C LEU A 110 -3.90 14.29 -1.33
N GLU A 111 -2.69 14.72 -1.02
CA GLU A 111 -1.94 15.70 -1.80
C GLU A 111 -0.60 15.10 -2.21
N ALA A 112 -0.37 15.01 -3.52
CA ALA A 112 0.89 14.57 -4.11
C ALA A 112 1.27 15.54 -5.24
N ARG A 113 2.58 15.73 -5.44
CA ARG A 113 3.07 16.69 -6.45
C ARG A 113 2.77 16.26 -7.88
N GLU A 114 2.79 14.95 -8.15
CA GLU A 114 2.75 14.39 -9.49
C GLU A 114 1.63 13.37 -9.71
N GLY A 115 0.86 13.07 -8.68
CA GLY A 115 -0.34 12.25 -8.83
C GLY A 115 -0.54 11.18 -7.77
N ILE A 116 -1.74 10.63 -7.79
CA ILE A 116 -2.18 9.56 -6.89
C ILE A 116 -2.59 8.38 -7.76
N PHE A 117 -1.92 7.26 -7.58
CA PHE A 117 -2.16 6.03 -8.33
C PHE A 117 -2.67 4.95 -7.38
N ALA A 118 -3.61 4.16 -7.87
CA ALA A 118 -4.23 3.09 -7.11
C ALA A 118 -4.27 1.79 -7.90
N VAL A 119 -4.34 0.67 -7.21
CA VAL A 119 -4.72 -0.64 -7.76
C VAL A 119 -5.83 -1.23 -6.90
N PRO A 120 -6.70 -2.10 -7.44
CA PRO A 120 -7.72 -2.76 -6.65
C PRO A 120 -7.11 -3.86 -5.78
N GLY A 121 -7.74 -4.13 -4.62
CA GLY A 121 -7.51 -5.32 -3.81
C GLY A 121 -8.65 -6.33 -3.93
N ASN A 122 -8.52 -7.45 -3.25
CA ASN A 122 -9.50 -8.53 -3.31
C ASN A 122 -10.81 -8.25 -2.54
N HIS A 123 -10.83 -7.24 -1.67
CA HIS A 123 -12.05 -6.79 -1.01
C HIS A 123 -12.77 -5.66 -1.76
N ASP A 124 -12.20 -5.15 -2.84
CA ASP A 124 -12.75 -4.01 -3.55
C ASP A 124 -13.69 -4.45 -4.69
N ASN A 125 -14.84 -3.82 -4.77
CA ASN A 125 -15.68 -3.88 -5.97
C ASN A 125 -15.02 -3.04 -7.08
N LYS A 126 -14.36 -3.70 -8.02
CA LYS A 126 -13.49 -3.07 -9.02
C LYS A 126 -14.17 -1.96 -9.83
N GLU A 127 -15.36 -2.21 -10.37
CA GLU A 127 -16.08 -1.26 -11.20
C GLU A 127 -16.50 -0.02 -10.39
N LEU A 128 -17.03 -0.25 -9.19
CA LEU A 128 -17.47 0.82 -8.31
C LEU A 128 -16.26 1.62 -7.78
N THR A 129 -15.16 0.95 -7.46
CA THR A 129 -13.92 1.57 -7.00
C THR A 129 -13.32 2.43 -8.11
N LEU A 130 -13.21 1.92 -9.34
CA LEU A 130 -12.76 2.68 -10.51
C LEU A 130 -13.60 3.96 -10.70
N TYR A 131 -14.91 3.81 -10.70
CA TYR A 131 -15.83 4.92 -10.89
C TYR A 131 -15.68 5.97 -9.78
N THR A 132 -15.61 5.55 -8.53
CA THR A 132 -15.60 6.45 -7.37
C THR A 132 -14.27 7.18 -7.22
N LEU A 133 -13.14 6.48 -7.39
CA LEU A 133 -11.80 7.07 -7.32
C LEU A 133 -11.54 8.04 -8.48
N SER A 134 -11.93 7.67 -9.70
CA SER A 134 -11.70 8.53 -10.88
C SER A 134 -12.38 9.89 -10.77
N LYS A 135 -13.57 9.95 -10.19
CA LYS A 135 -14.28 11.21 -9.91
C LYS A 135 -13.54 12.14 -8.93
N LYS A 136 -12.61 11.59 -8.15
CA LYS A 136 -11.83 12.33 -7.16
C LYS A 136 -10.38 12.59 -7.61
N GLY A 137 -10.07 12.32 -8.88
CA GLY A 137 -8.73 12.55 -9.44
C GLY A 137 -7.69 11.51 -9.03
N ILE A 138 -8.11 10.38 -8.44
CA ILE A 138 -7.25 9.24 -8.12
C ILE A 138 -7.29 8.27 -9.29
N ARG A 139 -6.12 7.98 -9.88
CA ARG A 139 -6.03 7.11 -11.05
C ARG A 139 -5.90 5.65 -10.62
N LEU A 140 -6.99 4.88 -10.79
CA LEU A 140 -6.95 3.42 -10.62
C LEU A 140 -6.36 2.78 -11.89
N LEU A 141 -5.28 2.01 -11.71
CA LEU A 141 -4.59 1.29 -12.78
C LEU A 141 -5.00 -0.19 -12.73
N ILE A 142 -5.56 -0.68 -13.82
CA ILE A 142 -5.99 -2.09 -13.98
C ILE A 142 -5.37 -2.63 -15.24
N ASN A 143 -4.27 -3.36 -15.11
CA ASN A 143 -3.45 -3.82 -16.24
C ASN A 143 -3.05 -2.66 -17.15
N GLU A 144 -2.59 -1.58 -16.55
CA GLU A 144 -2.19 -0.35 -17.23
C GLU A 144 -0.76 0.06 -16.88
N LEU A 145 -0.11 0.70 -17.84
CA LEU A 145 1.21 1.31 -17.72
C LEU A 145 1.09 2.80 -18.06
N VAL A 146 1.65 3.65 -17.21
CA VAL A 146 1.63 5.09 -17.44
C VAL A 146 3.01 5.70 -17.24
N PRO A 147 3.45 6.57 -18.17
CA PRO A 147 4.66 7.34 -17.98
C PRO A 147 4.42 8.49 -17.00
N LEU A 148 5.40 8.69 -16.10
CA LEU A 148 5.49 9.83 -15.22
C LEU A 148 6.67 10.68 -15.66
N TYR A 149 6.41 11.91 -16.12
CA TYR A 149 7.40 12.77 -16.72
C TYR A 149 7.93 13.82 -15.75
N ARG A 150 9.26 13.99 -15.73
CA ARG A 150 9.96 15.15 -15.20
C ARG A 150 10.79 15.81 -16.30
N LYS A 151 10.23 16.82 -16.96
CA LYS A 151 10.76 17.45 -18.18
C LYS A 151 10.89 16.42 -19.32
N ASN A 152 12.11 16.09 -19.71
CA ASN A 152 12.43 15.16 -20.81
C ASN A 152 12.82 13.75 -20.35
N GLU A 153 12.76 13.51 -19.04
CA GLU A 153 13.00 12.19 -18.45
C GLU A 153 11.69 11.62 -17.90
N TYR A 154 11.55 10.32 -17.86
CA TYR A 154 10.38 9.67 -17.30
C TYR A 154 10.70 8.31 -16.69
N ILE A 155 9.84 7.86 -15.84
CA ILE A 155 9.75 6.50 -15.31
C ILE A 155 8.36 5.96 -15.61
N LEU A 156 8.18 4.66 -15.46
CA LEU A 156 6.90 4.02 -15.69
C LEU A 156 6.27 3.60 -14.38
N ILE A 157 4.97 3.90 -14.23
CA ILE A 157 4.14 3.39 -13.15
C ILE A 157 3.20 2.36 -13.75
N ALA A 158 3.36 1.10 -13.39
CA ALA A 158 2.49 0.01 -13.78
C ALA A 158 1.49 -0.29 -12.66
N GLY A 159 0.27 -0.62 -13.00
CA GLY A 159 -0.71 -1.13 -12.05
C GLY A 159 -1.40 -2.36 -12.62
N VAL A 160 -1.54 -3.39 -11.81
CA VAL A 160 -2.16 -4.65 -12.21
C VAL A 160 -3.49 -4.87 -11.51
N ASP A 161 -4.34 -5.70 -12.11
CA ASP A 161 -5.57 -6.19 -11.48
C ASP A 161 -5.24 -7.11 -10.30
N ASP A 162 -6.20 -7.36 -9.42
CA ASP A 162 -6.01 -8.29 -8.31
C ASP A 162 -5.64 -9.69 -8.80
N LEU A 163 -4.68 -10.31 -8.11
CA LEU A 163 -4.15 -11.62 -8.49
C LEU A 163 -5.15 -12.76 -8.28
N TRP A 164 -6.05 -12.61 -7.31
CA TRP A 164 -6.98 -13.68 -6.92
C TRP A 164 -8.37 -13.54 -7.55
N LEU A 165 -8.92 -12.34 -7.54
CA LEU A 165 -10.29 -12.08 -7.98
C LEU A 165 -10.35 -11.24 -9.26
N GLY A 166 -9.21 -10.76 -9.75
CA GLY A 166 -9.09 -9.97 -10.96
C GLY A 166 -8.77 -10.80 -12.21
N MET A 167 -8.56 -10.08 -13.29
CA MET A 167 -8.06 -10.64 -14.56
C MET A 167 -6.66 -10.09 -14.83
N LEU A 168 -5.66 -10.67 -14.16
CA LEU A 168 -4.28 -10.27 -14.29
C LEU A 168 -3.76 -10.45 -15.72
N ASP A 169 -3.22 -9.39 -16.32
CA ASP A 169 -2.59 -9.40 -17.65
C ASP A 169 -1.27 -8.60 -17.64
N ILE A 170 -0.20 -9.28 -17.23
CA ILE A 170 1.13 -8.68 -17.13
C ILE A 170 1.69 -8.31 -18.51
N ASP A 171 1.46 -9.15 -19.52
CA ASP A 171 2.00 -8.93 -20.86
C ASP A 171 1.33 -7.70 -21.50
N ARG A 172 0.04 -7.52 -21.28
CA ARG A 172 -0.65 -6.27 -21.66
C ARG A 172 -0.12 -5.09 -20.87
N THR A 173 0.03 -5.23 -19.55
CA THR A 173 0.49 -4.15 -18.66
C THR A 173 1.86 -3.63 -19.08
N LEU A 174 2.78 -4.52 -19.41
CA LEU A 174 4.19 -4.16 -19.72
C LEU A 174 4.48 -4.08 -21.24
N ARG A 175 3.46 -4.13 -22.09
CA ARG A 175 3.64 -4.18 -23.56
C ARG A 175 4.50 -3.06 -24.09
N ASP A 176 4.30 -1.86 -23.57
CA ASP A 176 4.98 -0.63 -24.03
C ASP A 176 6.20 -0.27 -23.16
N SER A 177 6.66 -1.17 -22.28
CA SER A 177 7.91 -1.03 -21.54
C SER A 177 9.07 -1.56 -22.38
N ASN A 178 10.06 -0.71 -22.62
CA ASN A 178 11.26 -1.02 -23.43
C ASN A 178 12.55 -0.93 -22.60
N GLY A 179 12.45 -1.15 -21.27
CA GLY A 179 13.59 -1.11 -20.35
C GLY A 179 13.72 0.18 -19.56
N GLU A 180 12.71 1.03 -19.59
CA GLU A 180 12.64 2.20 -18.71
C GLU A 180 12.39 1.76 -17.26
N PRO A 181 12.90 2.51 -16.27
CA PRO A 181 12.65 2.24 -14.87
C PRO A 181 11.16 2.14 -14.58
N THR A 182 10.74 0.98 -14.11
CA THR A 182 9.33 0.64 -13.92
C THR A 182 9.02 0.29 -12.46
N ILE A 183 8.10 1.03 -11.87
CA ILE A 183 7.54 0.75 -10.54
C ILE A 183 6.16 0.15 -10.73
N MET A 184 5.96 -1.06 -10.21
CA MET A 184 4.69 -1.77 -10.32
C MET A 184 3.92 -1.71 -9.00
N LEU A 185 2.65 -1.35 -9.10
CA LEU A 185 1.69 -1.44 -8.01
C LEU A 185 0.87 -2.72 -8.16
N SER A 186 0.76 -3.47 -7.10
CA SER A 186 -0.08 -4.67 -7.00
C SER A 186 -0.68 -4.71 -5.60
N HIS A 187 -1.86 -5.30 -5.45
CA HIS A 187 -2.33 -5.57 -4.11
C HIS A 187 -1.57 -6.76 -3.50
N ASN A 188 -1.48 -7.87 -4.23
CA ASN A 188 -0.88 -9.09 -3.73
C ASN A 188 0.64 -9.17 -4.03
N PRO A 189 1.51 -9.40 -3.03
CA PRO A 189 2.97 -9.49 -3.22
C PRO A 189 3.42 -10.71 -4.03
N ASP A 190 2.60 -11.76 -4.18
CA ASP A 190 2.93 -12.94 -4.96
C ASP A 190 3.12 -12.65 -6.45
N ILE A 191 2.70 -11.46 -6.92
CA ILE A 191 2.97 -10.95 -8.25
C ILE A 191 4.47 -10.99 -8.60
N ILE A 192 5.36 -10.90 -7.61
CA ILE A 192 6.80 -10.93 -7.81
C ILE A 192 7.27 -12.20 -8.54
N THR A 193 6.59 -13.32 -8.33
CA THR A 193 6.92 -14.59 -9.00
C THR A 193 6.68 -14.52 -10.51
N ALA A 194 5.68 -13.75 -10.92
CA ALA A 194 5.30 -13.59 -12.32
C ALA A 194 6.12 -12.49 -13.04
N VAL A 195 6.66 -11.52 -12.29
CA VAL A 195 7.39 -10.39 -12.88
C VAL A 195 8.90 -10.43 -12.69
N LYS A 196 9.46 -11.39 -11.94
CA LYS A 196 10.90 -11.49 -11.63
C LYS A 196 11.84 -11.54 -12.86
N HIS A 197 11.31 -11.87 -14.04
CA HIS A 197 12.04 -11.91 -15.32
C HIS A 197 11.53 -10.85 -16.31
N LYS A 198 10.73 -9.90 -15.85
CA LYS A 198 10.21 -8.78 -16.65
C LYS A 198 10.97 -7.50 -16.31
N ASN A 199 10.77 -6.47 -17.12
CA ASN A 199 11.34 -5.14 -16.89
C ASN A 199 10.53 -4.40 -15.79
N VAL A 200 10.68 -4.85 -14.54
CA VAL A 200 10.09 -4.23 -13.34
C VAL A 200 11.20 -4.09 -12.31
N ASP A 201 11.51 -2.87 -11.92
CA ASP A 201 12.61 -2.57 -11.00
C ASP A 201 12.18 -2.63 -9.54
N PHE A 202 10.92 -2.29 -9.27
CA PHE A 202 10.38 -2.28 -7.92
C PHE A 202 8.89 -2.61 -7.91
N VAL A 203 8.46 -3.43 -6.96
CA VAL A 203 7.05 -3.77 -6.73
C VAL A 203 6.62 -3.23 -5.38
N MET A 204 5.49 -2.51 -5.36
CA MET A 204 4.82 -2.07 -4.14
C MET A 204 3.54 -2.89 -3.96
N ALA A 205 3.43 -3.57 -2.83
CA ALA A 205 2.27 -4.43 -2.55
C ALA A 205 1.74 -4.24 -1.11
N GLY A 206 0.52 -4.73 -0.89
CA GLY A 206 -0.17 -4.80 0.39
C GLY A 206 -0.52 -6.22 0.79
N HIS A 207 -1.79 -6.47 1.13
CA HIS A 207 -2.44 -7.76 1.32
C HIS A 207 -2.00 -8.56 2.56
N THR A 208 -0.72 -8.64 2.87
CA THR A 208 -0.20 -9.49 3.97
C THR A 208 -0.33 -8.86 5.35
N HIS A 209 -0.68 -7.58 5.43
CA HIS A 209 -0.79 -6.81 6.68
C HIS A 209 0.47 -6.92 7.57
N GLY A 210 1.64 -7.16 6.97
CA GLY A 210 2.87 -7.40 7.71
C GLY A 210 2.84 -8.64 8.62
N GLY A 211 1.99 -9.64 8.29
CA GLY A 211 1.76 -10.83 9.10
C GLY A 211 0.75 -10.63 10.23
N GLN A 212 0.12 -9.47 10.32
CA GLN A 212 -0.98 -9.06 11.20
C GLN A 212 -0.74 -9.23 12.72
N ILE A 213 -0.23 -10.38 13.17
CA ILE A 213 0.16 -10.63 14.56
C ILE A 213 1.66 -10.82 14.61
N SER A 214 2.36 -9.83 15.19
CA SER A 214 3.80 -9.91 15.41
C SER A 214 4.10 -10.05 16.89
N ILE A 215 4.59 -11.22 17.29
CA ILE A 215 5.07 -11.46 18.64
C ILE A 215 6.57 -11.15 18.68
N PRO A 216 7.07 -10.35 19.65
CA PRO A 216 8.49 -10.08 19.78
C PRO A 216 9.30 -11.37 19.79
N PHE A 217 10.37 -11.42 18.97
CA PHE A 217 11.29 -12.56 18.84
C PHE A 217 10.73 -13.79 18.11
N VAL A 218 9.47 -13.76 17.64
CA VAL A 218 8.90 -14.81 16.77
C VAL A 218 8.82 -14.23 15.36
N LYS A 219 9.22 -15.00 14.35
CA LYS A 219 9.01 -14.58 12.96
C LYS A 219 7.50 -14.39 12.73
N PRO A 220 7.08 -13.34 12.03
CA PRO A 220 5.67 -13.21 11.65
C PRO A 220 5.23 -14.49 10.95
N THR A 221 4.20 -15.12 11.47
CA THR A 221 3.58 -16.26 10.81
C THR A 221 2.42 -15.69 10.02
N VAL A 222 2.48 -15.75 8.71
CA VAL A 222 1.33 -15.42 7.86
C VAL A 222 0.26 -16.46 8.15
N MET A 223 -0.90 -16.01 8.61
CA MET A 223 -1.97 -16.95 8.98
C MET A 223 -2.56 -17.68 7.77
N PHE A 224 -2.26 -17.22 6.54
CA PHE A 224 -2.74 -17.84 5.30
C PHE A 224 -1.69 -17.74 4.18
N PRO A 225 -0.57 -18.47 4.25
CA PRO A 225 0.32 -18.56 3.11
C PRO A 225 -0.39 -19.40 2.04
N GLN A 226 -0.89 -18.77 0.99
CA GLN A 226 -1.35 -19.53 -0.19
C GLN A 226 -0.19 -19.90 -1.11
N PHE A 227 0.95 -19.25 -0.96
CA PHE A 227 2.16 -19.54 -1.72
C PHE A 227 3.40 -19.43 -0.80
N ASP A 228 4.35 -20.35 -0.98
CA ASP A 228 5.67 -20.28 -0.36
C ASP A 228 6.47 -19.11 -0.96
N THR A 229 6.15 -17.88 -0.58
CA THR A 229 6.92 -16.73 -1.01
C THR A 229 7.91 -16.31 0.07
N PRO A 230 9.20 -16.18 -0.26
CA PRO A 230 10.23 -15.72 0.67
C PRO A 230 10.16 -14.21 0.94
N TYR A 231 9.17 -13.51 0.38
CA TYR A 231 9.06 -12.05 0.37
C TYR A 231 7.99 -11.55 1.34
N MET A 232 8.34 -11.54 2.61
CA MET A 232 7.56 -10.88 3.67
C MET A 232 8.46 -9.99 4.51
#